data_84c4e765b7913ea5743c79ca647f57f2
#
_entry.id   84c4e765b7913ea5743c79ca647f57f2
#
_cell.length_a   1.000
_cell.length_b   1.000
_cell.length_c   1.000
_cell.angle_alpha   90.00
_cell.angle_beta   90.00
_cell.angle_gamma   90.00
#
_symmetry.space_group_name_H-M   'P 1'
#
loop_
_entity.id
_entity.type
_entity.pdbx_description
1 polymer ?
#
loop_
_entity_poly.entity_id
_entity_poly.type
_entity_poly.pdbx_seq_one_letter_code
_entity_poly.pdbx_strand_id
1 'polypeptide(L)'
;MKKKFYERLKKNLRPFDFGKEIGRELGTTDVGKYLRGIRPKKEKLFLRTFDSDAVYDLLKRVNLLAHLAELGYGNVKIRIDVDDAEINYLNLYYDTIDPENILFDLRLSESRFIPDEKYFGEGRYDTYDVIVIEWLSAQDPRRPFSSGKPQLPGQRYPGLGILRHCFEIMSIMGRSLGKDGFIDVPDHIHGAIMYAKKFKFFDPAHEGVVRALMRDLKDYSLSDISWGILTRSIIEKYKNQPQPYDPSEQVYYISDRLRNYFHSSKYRTLFRKYYGRKHFKFNYEEMLEKKEKILETKSMVEL
;
A
#
# COMPACT_ATOMS: atom_id res chain seq x y z
N MET A 1 8.90 10.21 13.19
CA MET A 1 7.62 10.04 12.50
C MET A 1 7.13 8.58 12.50
N LYS A 2 7.94 7.59 12.08
CA LYS A 2 7.59 6.15 12.06
C LYS A 2 6.98 5.60 13.36
N LYS A 3 7.50 5.97 14.55
CA LYS A 3 7.04 5.46 15.84
C LYS A 3 5.60 5.88 16.17
N LYS A 4 5.20 7.14 15.92
CA LYS A 4 3.82 7.63 16.08
C LYS A 4 2.83 6.99 15.10
N PHE A 5 3.30 6.68 13.91
CA PHE A 5 2.56 6.00 12.87
C PHE A 5 2.23 4.55 13.26
N TYR A 6 3.23 3.75 13.64
CA TYR A 6 3.02 2.38 14.11
C TYR A 6 2.12 2.30 15.35
N GLU A 7 2.20 3.28 16.26
CA GLU A 7 1.33 3.37 17.42
C GLU A 7 -0.14 3.65 17.03
N ARG A 8 -0.37 4.47 16.00
CA ARG A 8 -1.71 4.77 15.47
C ARG A 8 -2.29 3.55 14.74
N LEU A 9 -1.48 2.89 13.92
CA LEU A 9 -1.87 1.66 13.22
C LEU A 9 -2.21 0.55 14.23
N LYS A 10 -1.35 0.30 15.22
CA LYS A 10 -1.58 -0.68 16.28
C LYS A 10 -2.85 -0.40 17.09
N LYS A 11 -3.24 0.87 17.24
CA LYS A 11 -4.47 1.24 17.94
C LYS A 11 -5.73 0.83 17.17
N ASN A 12 -5.70 0.92 15.85
CA ASN A 12 -6.83 0.67 14.96
C ASN A 12 -6.82 -0.71 14.29
N LEU A 13 -5.68 -1.42 14.34
CA LEU A 13 -5.49 -2.75 13.79
C LEU A 13 -5.22 -3.73 14.93
N ARG A 14 -6.07 -4.74 15.08
CA ARG A 14 -5.84 -5.85 16.01
C ARG A 14 -5.41 -7.08 15.22
N PRO A 15 -4.36 -7.79 15.65
CA PRO A 15 -4.00 -9.08 15.06
C PRO A 15 -5.20 -10.01 15.03
N PHE A 16 -5.32 -10.79 13.99
CA PHE A 16 -6.35 -11.81 13.87
C PHE A 16 -6.11 -12.90 14.94
N ASP A 17 -7.09 -13.16 15.81
CA ASP A 17 -6.95 -14.17 16.86
C ASP A 17 -7.30 -15.56 16.30
N PHE A 18 -6.29 -16.32 15.91
CA PHE A 18 -6.40 -17.67 15.35
C PHE A 18 -6.89 -18.73 16.33
N GLY A 19 -6.82 -18.48 17.64
CA GLY A 19 -7.14 -19.49 18.67
C GLY A 19 -8.61 -19.86 18.73
N LYS A 20 -9.54 -19.07 18.20
CA LYS A 20 -10.99 -19.30 18.31
C LYS A 20 -11.65 -19.92 17.10
N GLU A 21 -11.05 -19.89 15.92
CA GLU A 21 -11.66 -20.44 14.70
C GLU A 21 -11.17 -21.84 14.32
N ILE A 22 -9.99 -22.27 14.77
CA ILE A 22 -9.44 -23.62 14.49
C ILE A 22 -10.22 -24.73 15.21
N GLY A 23 -11.06 -24.40 16.18
CA GLY A 23 -11.85 -25.39 16.94
C GLY A 23 -13.08 -26.00 16.22
N ARG A 24 -13.37 -25.57 14.98
CA ARG A 24 -14.61 -26.01 14.28
C ARG A 24 -14.45 -26.94 13.08
N GLU A 25 -13.25 -27.16 12.54
CA GLU A 25 -13.04 -28.02 11.37
C GLU A 25 -11.83 -28.96 11.49
N LEU A 26 -11.73 -29.74 12.55
CA LEU A 26 -10.92 -30.97 12.55
C LEU A 26 -11.83 -32.17 12.61
N GLY A 27 -12.48 -32.47 11.48
CA GLY A 27 -13.04 -33.78 11.19
C GLY A 27 -11.92 -34.79 11.13
N THR A 28 -12.02 -35.78 12.02
CA THR A 28 -11.22 -36.99 12.10
C THR A 28 -11.06 -37.66 10.74
N THR A 29 -9.87 -37.59 10.13
CA THR A 29 -9.30 -38.65 9.27
C THR A 29 -7.89 -38.21 8.79
N ASP A 30 -6.87 -38.72 9.37
CA ASP A 30 -5.65 -39.25 8.80
C ASP A 30 -4.50 -39.43 9.82
N VAL A 31 -4.69 -40.28 10.79
CA VAL A 31 -3.62 -40.65 11.76
C VAL A 31 -2.60 -41.62 11.13
N GLY A 32 -2.85 -42.09 9.93
CA GLY A 32 -2.06 -43.16 9.28
C GLY A 32 -0.74 -42.70 8.61
N LYS A 33 -0.51 -41.40 8.37
CA LYS A 33 0.67 -40.91 7.64
C LYS A 33 1.84 -40.41 8.52
N TYR A 34 1.69 -40.43 9.83
CA TYR A 34 2.71 -39.85 10.74
C TYR A 34 3.80 -40.82 11.20
N LEU A 35 3.84 -42.04 10.70
CA LEU A 35 4.77 -43.09 11.19
C LEU A 35 5.98 -43.40 10.31
N ARG A 36 6.29 -42.59 9.30
CA ARG A 36 7.58 -42.72 8.59
C ARG A 36 8.28 -41.37 8.53
N GLY A 37 9.24 -41.20 9.37
CA GLY A 37 10.25 -40.18 9.63
C GLY A 37 10.77 -39.24 8.54
N ILE A 38 9.99 -38.86 7.54
CA ILE A 38 10.29 -37.77 6.61
C ILE A 38 9.15 -36.78 6.79
N ARG A 39 9.35 -35.78 7.67
CA ARG A 39 8.47 -34.59 7.66
C ARG A 39 8.66 -33.93 6.32
N PRO A 40 7.64 -33.89 5.40
CA PRO A 40 7.71 -33.03 4.24
C PRO A 40 7.91 -31.61 4.78
N LYS A 41 8.87 -30.88 4.22
CA LYS A 41 9.08 -29.45 4.53
C LYS A 41 7.75 -28.78 4.26
N LYS A 42 7.02 -28.36 5.30
CA LYS A 42 5.68 -27.80 5.17
C LYS A 42 5.81 -26.61 4.24
N GLU A 43 5.22 -26.72 3.05
CA GLU A 43 5.25 -25.65 2.07
C GLU A 43 4.64 -24.40 2.69
N LYS A 44 5.35 -23.27 2.59
CA LYS A 44 4.87 -22.00 3.13
C LYS A 44 3.83 -21.45 2.16
N LEU A 45 2.61 -21.27 2.64
CA LEU A 45 1.50 -20.70 1.87
C LEU A 45 1.43 -19.19 2.10
N PHE A 46 1.39 -18.42 1.02
CA PHE A 46 1.14 -16.98 1.07
C PHE A 46 -0.31 -16.72 1.50
N LEU A 47 -0.50 -15.92 2.53
CA LEU A 47 -1.81 -15.69 3.17
C LEU A 47 -2.53 -17.02 3.50
N ARG A 48 -1.75 -18.04 3.90
CA ARG A 48 -2.22 -19.38 4.31
C ARG A 48 -3.05 -20.13 3.24
N THR A 49 -3.11 -19.62 2.03
CA THR A 49 -3.99 -20.11 0.97
C THR A 49 -3.24 -20.39 -0.34
N PHE A 50 -2.29 -19.55 -0.71
CA PHE A 50 -1.68 -19.59 -2.03
C PHE A 50 -0.27 -20.21 -1.94
N ASP A 51 -0.06 -21.36 -2.57
CA ASP A 51 1.26 -21.93 -2.81
C ASP A 51 2.00 -21.20 -3.95
N SER A 52 3.21 -21.62 -4.22
CA SER A 52 4.03 -21.00 -5.27
C SER A 52 3.41 -21.12 -6.67
N ASP A 53 2.73 -22.25 -6.96
CA ASP A 53 2.09 -22.48 -8.26
C ASP A 53 0.85 -21.59 -8.42
N ALA A 54 0.02 -21.50 -7.39
CA ALA A 54 -1.14 -20.61 -7.38
C ALA A 54 -0.74 -19.13 -7.54
N VAL A 55 0.36 -18.72 -6.89
CA VAL A 55 0.91 -17.36 -7.07
C VAL A 55 1.42 -17.17 -8.49
N TYR A 56 2.17 -18.14 -9.04
CA TYR A 56 2.66 -18.07 -10.42
C TYR A 56 1.50 -17.93 -11.43
N ASP A 57 0.46 -18.74 -11.30
CA ASP A 57 -0.72 -18.68 -12.15
C ASP A 57 -1.46 -17.33 -12.01
N LEU A 58 -1.55 -16.80 -10.80
CA LEU A 58 -2.11 -15.46 -10.56
C LEU A 58 -1.32 -14.37 -11.28
N LEU A 59 0.02 -14.37 -11.17
CA LEU A 59 0.89 -13.40 -11.83
C LEU A 59 0.77 -13.49 -13.36
N LYS A 60 0.66 -14.71 -13.89
CA LYS A 60 0.41 -14.97 -15.31
C LYS A 60 -0.96 -14.46 -15.74
N ARG A 61 -2.00 -14.76 -14.96
CA ARG A 61 -3.39 -14.35 -15.24
C ARG A 61 -3.56 -12.84 -15.32
N VAL A 62 -2.88 -12.09 -14.45
CA VAL A 62 -2.92 -10.62 -14.48
C VAL A 62 -1.92 -10.03 -15.49
N ASN A 63 -1.26 -10.85 -16.30
CA ASN A 63 -0.31 -10.45 -17.33
C ASN A 63 0.97 -9.77 -16.80
N LEU A 64 1.29 -9.96 -15.52
CA LEU A 64 2.48 -9.35 -14.91
C LEU A 64 3.76 -9.96 -15.43
N LEU A 65 3.81 -11.30 -15.59
CA LEU A 65 5.01 -11.98 -16.09
C LEU A 65 5.34 -11.58 -17.54
N ALA A 66 4.32 -11.42 -18.39
CA ALA A 66 4.51 -10.91 -19.75
C ALA A 66 5.03 -9.47 -19.76
N HIS A 67 4.48 -8.61 -18.92
CA HIS A 67 4.96 -7.23 -18.77
C HIS A 67 6.43 -7.19 -18.30
N LEU A 68 6.82 -8.04 -17.34
CA LEU A 68 8.22 -8.13 -16.90
C LEU A 68 9.13 -8.63 -18.02
N ALA A 69 8.67 -9.60 -18.82
CA ALA A 69 9.43 -10.09 -20.00
C ALA A 69 9.63 -8.98 -21.05
N GLU A 70 8.62 -8.14 -21.32
CA GLU A 70 8.72 -6.97 -22.21
C GLU A 70 9.75 -5.94 -21.68
N LEU A 71 9.91 -5.83 -20.36
CA LEU A 71 10.94 -5.02 -19.73
C LEU A 71 12.35 -5.66 -19.77
N GLY A 72 12.48 -6.90 -20.27
CA GLY A 72 13.74 -7.64 -20.34
C GLY A 72 14.00 -8.59 -19.17
N TYR A 73 12.99 -8.87 -18.34
CA TYR A 73 13.06 -9.76 -17.18
C TYR A 73 12.35 -11.09 -17.48
N GLY A 74 12.92 -11.91 -18.36
CA GLY A 74 12.30 -13.17 -18.80
C GLY A 74 12.41 -14.34 -17.81
N ASN A 75 13.40 -14.33 -16.90
CA ASN A 75 13.61 -15.38 -15.92
C ASN A 75 13.27 -14.91 -14.52
N VAL A 76 11.96 -14.92 -14.18
CA VAL A 76 11.47 -14.48 -12.89
C VAL A 76 11.46 -15.64 -11.89
N LYS A 77 12.04 -15.43 -10.72
CA LYS A 77 12.00 -16.34 -9.56
C LYS A 77 11.04 -15.79 -8.51
N ILE A 78 10.20 -16.67 -7.98
CA ILE A 78 9.23 -16.35 -6.92
C ILE A 78 9.74 -16.90 -5.60
N ARG A 79 9.70 -16.09 -4.54
CA ARG A 79 9.94 -16.52 -3.17
C ARG A 79 8.76 -16.14 -2.32
N ILE A 80 8.21 -17.12 -1.61
CA ILE A 80 7.19 -16.93 -0.58
C ILE A 80 7.82 -17.24 0.78
N ASP A 81 7.57 -16.39 1.75
CA ASP A 81 7.99 -16.58 3.13
C ASP A 81 6.92 -16.04 4.10
N VAL A 82 6.92 -16.54 5.33
CA VAL A 82 6.08 -16.05 6.44
C VAL A 82 6.96 -16.00 7.66
N ASP A 83 6.99 -14.87 8.35
CA ASP A 83 7.76 -14.70 9.58
C ASP A 83 6.94 -15.04 10.84
N ASP A 84 7.59 -14.96 12.01
CA ASP A 84 6.96 -15.25 13.31
C ASP A 84 5.89 -14.22 13.71
N ALA A 85 5.89 -13.03 13.07
CA ALA A 85 4.87 -12.01 13.23
C ALA A 85 3.69 -12.17 12.24
N GLU A 86 3.63 -13.30 11.53
CA GLU A 86 2.61 -13.63 10.51
C GLU A 86 2.59 -12.66 9.32
N ILE A 87 3.69 -11.93 9.10
CA ILE A 87 3.86 -11.14 7.88
C ILE A 87 4.20 -12.09 6.73
N ASN A 88 3.42 -11.99 5.68
CA ASN A 88 3.56 -12.79 4.47
C ASN A 88 4.40 -12.01 3.45
N TYR A 89 5.46 -12.63 2.97
CA TYR A 89 6.39 -12.06 1.99
C TYR A 89 6.18 -12.71 0.64
N LEU A 90 5.98 -11.90 -0.40
CA LEU A 90 6.01 -12.32 -1.81
C LEU A 90 7.05 -11.47 -2.52
N ASN A 91 8.14 -12.12 -2.90
CA ASN A 91 9.23 -11.47 -3.62
C ASN A 91 9.38 -12.05 -5.03
N LEU A 92 9.60 -11.16 -6.00
CA LEU A 92 9.97 -11.52 -7.36
C LEU A 92 11.39 -11.04 -7.64
N TYR A 93 12.21 -11.93 -8.16
CA TYR A 93 13.58 -11.65 -8.53
C TYR A 93 13.79 -11.98 -10.01
N TYR A 94 14.75 -11.34 -10.66
CA TYR A 94 15.21 -11.77 -11.97
C TYR A 94 16.48 -12.63 -11.83
N ASP A 95 16.59 -13.63 -12.68
CA ASP A 95 17.69 -14.59 -12.80
C ASP A 95 18.01 -15.37 -11.53
N THR A 96 18.47 -14.71 -10.45
CA THR A 96 18.84 -15.33 -9.17
C THR A 96 18.14 -14.67 -7.99
N ILE A 97 17.90 -15.44 -6.92
CA ILE A 97 17.35 -14.92 -5.65
C ILE A 97 18.47 -14.22 -4.89
N ASP A 98 18.64 -12.94 -5.19
CA ASP A 98 19.64 -12.05 -4.61
C ASP A 98 18.99 -10.68 -4.30
N PRO A 99 19.33 -10.00 -3.20
CA PRO A 99 18.77 -8.68 -2.88
C PRO A 99 18.92 -7.63 -3.99
N GLU A 100 20.01 -7.67 -4.76
CA GLU A 100 20.24 -6.74 -5.87
C GLU A 100 19.33 -7.03 -7.09
N ASN A 101 18.80 -8.25 -7.17
CA ASN A 101 17.95 -8.72 -8.27
C ASN A 101 16.45 -8.63 -7.95
N ILE A 102 16.08 -8.00 -6.83
CA ILE A 102 14.68 -7.88 -6.45
C ILE A 102 13.95 -6.89 -7.35
N LEU A 103 12.86 -7.36 -7.96
CA LEU A 103 11.96 -6.57 -8.80
C LEU A 103 10.72 -6.11 -8.03
N PHE A 104 10.22 -6.98 -7.15
CA PHE A 104 8.99 -6.76 -6.42
C PHE A 104 9.12 -7.32 -5.01
N ASP A 105 8.80 -6.52 -4.01
CA ASP A 105 8.75 -6.90 -2.60
C ASP A 105 7.38 -6.48 -2.05
N LEU A 106 6.55 -7.47 -1.76
CA LEU A 106 5.23 -7.29 -1.16
C LEU A 106 5.19 -7.98 0.19
N ARG A 107 4.79 -7.23 1.21
CA ARG A 107 4.61 -7.74 2.58
C ARG A 107 3.20 -7.45 3.03
N LEU A 108 2.49 -8.50 3.40
CA LEU A 108 1.09 -8.43 3.79
C LEU A 108 0.88 -9.08 5.16
N SER A 109 -0.01 -8.50 5.95
CA SER A 109 -0.55 -9.12 7.15
C SER A 109 -2.07 -9.13 7.13
N GLU A 110 -2.70 -10.11 7.80
CA GLU A 110 -4.15 -10.13 7.98
C GLU A 110 -4.51 -9.44 9.29
N SER A 111 -5.55 -8.60 9.27
CA SER A 111 -5.92 -7.83 10.45
C SER A 111 -7.41 -7.49 10.48
N ARG A 112 -7.89 -7.08 11.67
CA ARG A 112 -9.19 -6.45 11.86
C ARG A 112 -9.03 -4.96 12.01
N PHE A 113 -9.65 -4.21 11.13
CA PHE A 113 -9.68 -2.76 11.18
C PHE A 113 -10.92 -2.31 11.95
N ILE A 114 -10.72 -1.55 13.04
CA ILE A 114 -11.76 -1.00 13.88
C ILE A 114 -11.65 0.53 13.80
N PRO A 115 -12.48 1.19 12.98
CA PRO A 115 -12.45 2.64 12.85
C PRO A 115 -12.95 3.34 14.12
N ASP A 116 -12.55 4.61 14.31
CA ASP A 116 -13.07 5.44 15.38
C ASP A 116 -14.59 5.63 15.26
N GLU A 117 -15.30 5.71 16.40
CA GLU A 117 -16.75 5.94 16.49
C GLU A 117 -17.22 7.19 15.73
N LYS A 118 -16.39 8.23 15.68
CA LYS A 118 -16.68 9.48 14.96
C LYS A 118 -17.12 9.28 13.51
N TYR A 119 -16.77 8.16 12.89
CA TYR A 119 -17.15 7.86 11.51
C TYR A 119 -18.56 7.30 11.37
N PHE A 120 -19.08 6.61 12.39
CA PHE A 120 -20.36 5.90 12.31
C PHE A 120 -21.48 6.51 13.17
N GLY A 121 -21.16 7.22 14.25
CA GLY A 121 -22.09 7.68 15.28
C GLY A 121 -22.15 6.75 16.50
N GLU A 122 -22.85 7.16 17.53
CA GLU A 122 -22.90 6.47 18.82
C GLU A 122 -23.43 5.04 18.69
N GLY A 123 -22.73 4.10 19.34
CA GLY A 123 -23.15 2.70 19.48
C GLY A 123 -22.99 1.81 18.24
N ARG A 124 -22.40 2.33 17.15
CA ARG A 124 -22.12 1.53 15.96
C ARG A 124 -20.62 1.27 15.80
N TYR A 125 -20.23 0.02 15.96
CA TYR A 125 -18.86 -0.44 15.78
C TYR A 125 -18.80 -1.40 14.58
N ASP A 126 -18.45 -0.88 13.42
CA ASP A 126 -18.16 -1.75 12.27
C ASP A 126 -16.71 -2.22 12.35
N THR A 127 -16.52 -3.53 12.30
CA THR A 127 -15.21 -4.15 12.20
C THR A 127 -15.06 -4.72 10.80
N TYR A 128 -13.93 -4.48 10.16
CA TYR A 128 -13.63 -4.94 8.82
C TYR A 128 -12.46 -5.92 8.84
N ASP A 129 -12.62 -7.08 8.19
CA ASP A 129 -11.55 -8.03 7.98
C ASP A 129 -10.74 -7.60 6.76
N VAL A 130 -9.49 -7.20 7.00
CA VAL A 130 -8.65 -6.56 5.99
C VAL A 130 -7.30 -7.23 5.85
N ILE A 131 -6.65 -6.96 4.73
CA ILE A 131 -5.23 -7.22 4.53
C ILE A 131 -4.50 -5.89 4.61
N VAL A 132 -3.48 -5.81 5.45
CA VAL A 132 -2.61 -4.65 5.58
C VAL A 132 -1.43 -4.80 4.65
N ILE A 133 -1.15 -3.77 3.87
CA ILE A 133 0.07 -3.67 3.08
C ILE A 133 1.15 -3.08 4.00
N GLU A 134 2.00 -3.96 4.54
CA GLU A 134 3.12 -3.56 5.41
C GLU A 134 4.24 -2.93 4.59
N TRP A 135 4.39 -3.39 3.34
CA TRP A 135 5.36 -2.89 2.39
C TRP A 135 4.98 -3.26 0.96
N LEU A 136 5.15 -2.33 0.04
CA LEU A 136 5.05 -2.58 -1.39
C LEU A 136 6.14 -1.79 -2.12
N SER A 137 7.08 -2.51 -2.72
CA SER A 137 8.10 -1.96 -3.60
C SER A 137 8.07 -2.69 -4.95
N ALA A 138 8.17 -1.91 -6.03
CA ALA A 138 8.26 -2.41 -7.40
C ALA A 138 9.27 -1.56 -8.15
N GLN A 139 10.45 -2.10 -8.39
CA GLN A 139 11.63 -1.36 -8.84
C GLN A 139 12.30 -1.99 -10.07
N ASP A 140 12.88 -1.15 -10.90
CA ASP A 140 13.65 -1.53 -12.09
C ASP A 140 15.14 -1.24 -11.85
N PRO A 141 15.91 -2.22 -11.32
CA PRO A 141 17.30 -2.00 -10.96
C PRO A 141 18.26 -1.83 -12.16
N ARG A 142 17.81 -2.17 -13.37
CA ARG A 142 18.63 -2.09 -14.59
C ARG A 142 18.49 -0.75 -15.31
N ARG A 143 17.47 0.04 -15.00
CA ARG A 143 17.21 1.31 -15.70
C ARG A 143 17.60 2.52 -14.86
N PRO A 144 18.17 3.54 -15.47
CA PRO A 144 18.35 4.84 -14.82
C PRO A 144 17.03 5.61 -14.72
N PHE A 145 16.99 6.59 -13.83
CA PHE A 145 15.95 7.61 -13.85
C PHE A 145 16.03 8.43 -15.14
N SER A 146 14.90 8.95 -15.58
CA SER A 146 14.81 9.79 -16.79
C SER A 146 13.98 11.05 -16.51
N SER A 147 14.03 12.02 -17.42
CA SER A 147 13.21 13.24 -17.33
C SER A 147 11.70 12.94 -17.24
N GLY A 148 11.24 11.89 -17.93
CA GLY A 148 9.83 11.45 -17.85
C GLY A 148 9.48 10.66 -16.60
N LYS A 149 10.48 10.16 -15.86
CA LYS A 149 10.35 9.44 -14.58
C LYS A 149 11.43 9.91 -13.62
N PRO A 150 11.34 11.15 -13.11
CA PRO A 150 12.32 11.69 -12.18
C PRO A 150 12.27 10.94 -10.85
N GLN A 151 13.40 10.88 -10.18
CA GLN A 151 13.51 10.22 -8.87
C GLN A 151 12.64 10.92 -7.83
N LEU A 152 11.90 10.15 -7.09
CA LEU A 152 11.08 10.61 -5.96
C LEU A 152 11.88 10.54 -4.65
N PRO A 153 11.59 11.40 -3.65
CA PRO A 153 12.18 11.29 -2.32
C PRO A 153 12.00 9.88 -1.74
N GLY A 154 13.07 9.28 -1.20
CA GLY A 154 13.09 7.91 -0.66
C GLY A 154 13.21 6.79 -1.71
N GLN A 155 13.21 7.10 -2.99
CA GLN A 155 13.25 6.09 -4.05
C GLN A 155 14.69 5.75 -4.45
N ARG A 156 15.02 4.45 -4.48
CA ARG A 156 16.36 3.97 -4.89
C ARG A 156 16.45 3.70 -6.40
N TYR A 157 15.43 3.11 -7.00
CA TYR A 157 15.38 2.76 -8.41
C TYR A 157 14.08 3.24 -9.06
N PRO A 158 14.02 3.41 -10.38
CA PRO A 158 12.77 3.69 -11.09
C PRO A 158 11.72 2.60 -10.84
N GLY A 159 10.46 2.97 -10.84
CA GLY A 159 9.36 2.01 -10.71
C GLY A 159 9.14 1.19 -12.00
N LEU A 160 8.79 -0.09 -11.84
CA LEU A 160 8.45 -1.01 -12.94
C LEU A 160 7.15 -0.66 -13.69
N GLY A 161 6.31 0.25 -13.16
CA GLY A 161 5.02 0.57 -13.78
C GLY A 161 3.92 -0.47 -13.59
N ILE A 162 4.09 -1.40 -12.65
CA ILE A 162 3.20 -2.56 -12.44
C ILE A 162 2.01 -2.32 -11.50
N LEU A 163 1.79 -1.09 -11.06
CA LEU A 163 0.76 -0.78 -10.05
C LEU A 163 -0.65 -1.27 -10.44
N ARG A 164 -0.98 -1.23 -11.75
CA ARG A 164 -2.27 -1.77 -12.24
C ARG A 164 -2.37 -3.28 -11.97
N HIS A 165 -1.31 -4.03 -12.24
CA HIS A 165 -1.25 -5.47 -12.00
C HIS A 165 -1.36 -5.77 -10.49
N CYS A 166 -0.72 -4.97 -9.63
CA CYS A 166 -0.86 -5.09 -8.18
C CYS A 166 -2.33 -4.94 -7.73
N PHE A 167 -3.06 -3.96 -8.27
CA PHE A 167 -4.49 -3.79 -7.95
C PHE A 167 -5.36 -4.96 -8.42
N GLU A 168 -5.03 -5.56 -9.56
CA GLU A 168 -5.73 -6.75 -10.06
C GLU A 168 -5.45 -7.96 -9.16
N ILE A 169 -4.18 -8.17 -8.76
CA ILE A 169 -3.79 -9.20 -7.79
C ILE A 169 -4.56 -9.02 -6.48
N MET A 170 -4.53 -7.82 -5.90
CA MET A 170 -5.25 -7.50 -4.67
C MET A 170 -6.75 -7.81 -4.80
N SER A 171 -7.38 -7.42 -5.94
CA SER A 171 -8.79 -7.67 -6.18
C SER A 171 -9.12 -9.16 -6.18
N ILE A 172 -8.31 -9.97 -6.86
CA ILE A 172 -8.53 -11.43 -6.95
C ILE A 172 -8.31 -12.08 -5.59
N MET A 173 -7.17 -11.81 -4.94
CA MET A 173 -6.81 -12.40 -3.65
C MET A 173 -7.80 -12.02 -2.56
N GLY A 174 -8.13 -10.75 -2.43
CA GLY A 174 -9.02 -10.28 -1.39
C GLY A 174 -10.45 -10.87 -1.52
N ARG A 175 -10.95 -11.05 -2.75
CA ARG A 175 -12.22 -11.75 -3.00
C ARG A 175 -12.14 -13.23 -2.65
N SER A 176 -11.06 -13.91 -3.04
CA SER A 176 -10.86 -15.34 -2.74
C SER A 176 -10.78 -15.61 -1.24
N LEU A 177 -10.24 -14.65 -0.47
CA LEU A 177 -10.11 -14.74 0.99
C LEU A 177 -11.31 -14.15 1.74
N GLY A 178 -12.35 -13.68 1.06
CA GLY A 178 -13.51 -13.06 1.68
C GLY A 178 -13.22 -11.78 2.47
N LYS A 179 -12.15 -11.05 2.13
CA LYS A 179 -11.74 -9.84 2.83
C LYS A 179 -12.58 -8.62 2.46
N ASP A 180 -12.76 -7.72 3.41
CA ASP A 180 -13.45 -6.45 3.16
C ASP A 180 -12.63 -5.51 2.29
N GLY A 181 -11.30 -5.55 2.41
CA GLY A 181 -10.42 -4.71 1.61
C GLY A 181 -8.94 -4.82 1.98
N PHE A 182 -8.14 -3.97 1.32
CA PHE A 182 -6.74 -3.75 1.68
C PHE A 182 -6.59 -2.37 2.32
N ILE A 183 -5.69 -2.26 3.29
CA ILE A 183 -5.32 -0.99 3.91
C ILE A 183 -3.83 -0.77 3.69
N ASP A 184 -3.48 0.42 3.28
CA ASP A 184 -2.12 0.94 3.25
C ASP A 184 -2.08 2.30 3.96
N VAL A 185 -0.91 2.67 4.47
CA VAL A 185 -0.67 3.98 5.04
C VAL A 185 0.61 4.54 4.43
N PRO A 186 0.51 5.14 3.24
CA PRO A 186 1.67 5.63 2.51
C PRO A 186 2.48 6.65 3.33
N ASP A 187 3.76 6.39 3.53
CA ASP A 187 4.67 7.30 4.26
C ASP A 187 4.86 8.63 3.54
N HIS A 188 4.74 8.62 2.20
CA HIS A 188 4.96 9.78 1.35
C HIS A 188 3.74 10.14 0.52
N ILE A 189 3.56 11.44 0.28
CA ILE A 189 2.44 11.97 -0.52
C ILE A 189 2.38 11.35 -1.93
N HIS A 190 3.52 11.03 -2.54
CA HIS A 190 3.53 10.43 -3.88
C HIS A 190 2.93 9.00 -3.87
N GLY A 191 3.18 8.21 -2.83
CA GLY A 191 2.52 6.91 -2.65
C GLY A 191 1.00 7.08 -2.56
N ALA A 192 0.55 8.02 -1.71
CA ALA A 192 -0.86 8.33 -1.56
C ALA A 192 -1.54 8.76 -2.87
N ILE A 193 -0.87 9.61 -3.66
CA ILE A 193 -1.39 10.07 -4.96
C ILE A 193 -1.45 8.92 -5.98
N MET A 194 -0.42 8.07 -6.03
CA MET A 194 -0.41 6.90 -6.92
C MET A 194 -1.56 5.93 -6.59
N TYR A 195 -1.80 5.68 -5.31
CA TYR A 195 -2.88 4.79 -4.85
C TYR A 195 -4.26 5.41 -5.00
N ALA A 196 -4.39 6.73 -4.99
CA ALA A 196 -5.66 7.45 -5.09
C ALA A 196 -6.50 7.08 -6.33
N LYS A 197 -5.94 6.40 -7.34
CA LYS A 197 -6.68 5.84 -8.48
C LYS A 197 -7.67 4.74 -8.08
N LYS A 198 -7.37 3.98 -7.03
CA LYS A 198 -8.16 2.82 -6.57
C LYS A 198 -8.47 2.85 -5.07
N PHE A 199 -7.62 3.48 -4.29
CA PHE A 199 -7.78 3.63 -2.85
C PHE A 199 -8.45 4.96 -2.51
N LYS A 200 -9.09 4.99 -1.35
CA LYS A 200 -9.60 6.22 -0.73
C LYS A 200 -9.16 6.28 0.71
N PHE A 201 -8.85 7.46 1.21
CA PHE A 201 -8.61 7.61 2.63
C PHE A 201 -9.89 7.27 3.41
N PHE A 202 -9.72 6.50 4.50
CA PHE A 202 -10.85 6.17 5.36
C PHE A 202 -11.43 7.44 5.98
N ASP A 203 -10.60 8.39 6.39
CA ASP A 203 -11.04 9.73 6.81
C ASP A 203 -11.49 10.57 5.60
N PRO A 204 -12.79 10.92 5.48
CA PRO A 204 -13.29 11.72 4.37
C PRO A 204 -12.73 13.15 4.35
N ALA A 205 -12.31 13.69 5.51
CA ALA A 205 -11.67 14.99 5.56
C ALA A 205 -10.27 14.94 4.92
N HIS A 206 -9.51 13.91 5.25
CA HIS A 206 -8.19 13.67 4.67
C HIS A 206 -8.28 13.40 3.16
N GLU A 207 -9.23 12.54 2.72
CA GLU A 207 -9.52 12.34 1.30
C GLU A 207 -9.80 13.67 0.59
N GLY A 208 -10.63 14.54 1.21
CA GLY A 208 -10.95 15.86 0.65
C GLY A 208 -9.72 16.76 0.51
N VAL A 209 -8.83 16.78 1.48
CA VAL A 209 -7.58 17.55 1.45
C VAL A 209 -6.66 17.09 0.34
N VAL A 210 -6.38 15.78 0.26
CA VAL A 210 -5.46 15.22 -0.74
C VAL A 210 -6.02 15.39 -2.16
N ARG A 211 -7.34 15.20 -2.36
CA ARG A 211 -7.97 15.43 -3.67
C ARG A 211 -7.99 16.91 -4.07
N ALA A 212 -8.14 17.82 -3.12
CA ALA A 212 -8.01 19.26 -3.39
C ALA A 212 -6.57 19.64 -3.78
N LEU A 213 -5.57 19.05 -3.12
CA LEU A 213 -4.17 19.21 -3.48
C LEU A 213 -3.91 18.72 -4.91
N MET A 214 -4.37 17.52 -5.26
CA MET A 214 -4.26 16.97 -6.63
C MET A 214 -4.97 17.84 -7.67
N ARG A 215 -6.12 18.45 -7.33
CA ARG A 215 -6.86 19.36 -8.21
C ARG A 215 -6.05 20.63 -8.50
N ASP A 216 -5.54 21.25 -7.44
CA ASP A 216 -4.90 22.58 -7.55
C ASP A 216 -3.47 22.48 -8.12
N LEU A 217 -2.83 21.33 -7.97
CA LEU A 217 -1.46 21.08 -8.43
C LEU A 217 -1.38 20.15 -9.65
N LYS A 218 -2.46 19.99 -10.41
CA LYS A 218 -2.56 19.08 -11.55
C LYS A 218 -1.54 19.30 -12.65
N ASP A 219 -1.02 20.51 -12.77
CA ASP A 219 -0.06 20.93 -13.79
C ASP A 219 1.40 20.67 -13.39
N TYR A 220 1.64 20.21 -12.16
CA TYR A 220 2.95 19.84 -11.64
C TYR A 220 3.16 18.33 -11.66
N SER A 221 4.42 17.91 -11.81
CA SER A 221 4.77 16.49 -11.76
C SER A 221 4.58 15.91 -10.36
N LEU A 222 4.46 14.58 -10.28
CA LEU A 222 4.41 13.89 -9.00
C LEU A 222 5.67 14.14 -8.14
N SER A 223 6.83 14.26 -8.79
CA SER A 223 8.09 14.61 -8.14
C SER A 223 8.04 16.03 -7.55
N ASP A 224 7.53 17.02 -8.32
CA ASP A 224 7.41 18.38 -7.83
C ASP A 224 6.50 18.48 -6.61
N ILE A 225 5.33 17.81 -6.67
CA ILE A 225 4.40 17.76 -5.54
C ILE A 225 5.04 17.13 -4.31
N SER A 226 5.78 16.02 -4.49
CA SER A 226 6.51 15.36 -3.42
C SER A 226 7.53 16.29 -2.76
N TRP A 227 8.35 16.94 -3.57
CA TRP A 227 9.31 17.91 -3.10
C TRP A 227 8.65 19.13 -2.45
N GLY A 228 7.55 19.60 -3.04
CA GLY A 228 6.78 20.73 -2.49
C GLY A 228 6.25 20.48 -1.08
N ILE A 229 5.80 19.26 -0.80
CA ILE A 229 5.40 18.82 0.55
C ILE A 229 6.61 18.71 1.48
N LEU A 230 7.70 18.05 1.02
CA LEU A 230 8.90 17.84 1.81
C LEU A 230 9.57 19.16 2.22
N THR A 231 9.66 20.11 1.29
CA THR A 231 10.25 21.44 1.51
C THR A 231 9.29 22.44 2.16
N ARG A 232 8.03 22.05 2.40
CA ARG A 232 6.96 22.92 2.92
C ARG A 232 6.67 24.13 2.03
N SER A 233 6.81 23.96 0.72
CA SER A 233 6.58 25.03 -0.28
C SER A 233 5.18 24.98 -0.91
N ILE A 234 4.36 23.98 -0.56
CA ILE A 234 2.93 23.98 -0.88
C ILE A 234 2.16 24.62 0.27
N ILE A 235 1.46 25.72 -0.03
CA ILE A 235 0.81 26.57 0.95
C ILE A 235 -0.72 26.44 0.84
N GLU A 236 -1.40 26.19 1.94
CA GLU A 236 -2.85 26.29 2.04
C GLU A 236 -3.25 27.80 2.00
N LYS A 237 -4.07 28.18 0.99
CA LYS A 237 -4.28 29.60 0.66
C LYS A 237 -4.94 30.42 1.76
N TYR A 238 -5.95 29.88 2.44
CA TYR A 238 -6.71 30.64 3.43
C TYR A 238 -5.94 30.83 4.74
N LYS A 239 -5.21 29.82 5.19
CA LYS A 239 -4.40 29.90 6.40
C LYS A 239 -3.02 30.52 6.15
N ASN A 240 -2.61 30.62 4.89
CA ASN A 240 -1.29 31.01 4.46
C ASN A 240 -0.16 30.22 5.19
N GLN A 241 -0.37 28.92 5.36
CA GLN A 241 0.54 28.02 6.06
C GLN A 241 0.94 26.83 5.18
N PRO A 242 2.15 26.30 5.34
CA PRO A 242 2.56 25.09 4.65
C PRO A 242 1.60 23.94 4.94
N GLN A 243 1.22 23.21 3.89
CA GLN A 243 0.42 22.00 4.03
C GLN A 243 1.34 20.82 4.33
N PRO A 244 1.28 20.23 5.54
CA PRO A 244 1.99 18.99 5.82
C PRO A 244 1.25 17.81 5.17
N TYR A 245 1.98 16.74 4.89
CA TYR A 245 1.40 15.44 4.66
C TYR A 245 1.47 14.63 5.97
N ASP A 246 0.33 14.17 6.43
CA ASP A 246 0.19 13.28 7.59
C ASP A 246 -0.29 11.91 7.07
N PRO A 247 0.53 10.85 7.13
CA PRO A 247 0.13 9.52 6.69
C PRO A 247 -1.15 9.04 7.36
N SER A 248 -2.07 8.47 6.59
CA SER A 248 -3.36 7.99 7.07
C SER A 248 -3.82 6.78 6.24
N GLU A 249 -4.78 6.04 6.79
CA GLU A 249 -5.27 4.80 6.22
C GLU A 249 -5.94 5.04 4.85
N GLN A 250 -5.34 4.54 3.77
CA GLN A 250 -5.96 4.41 2.46
C GLN A 250 -6.49 3.00 2.26
N VAL A 251 -7.72 2.89 1.79
CA VAL A 251 -8.46 1.63 1.68
C VAL A 251 -8.81 1.33 0.23
N TYR A 252 -8.40 0.16 -0.24
CA TYR A 252 -8.95 -0.48 -1.43
C TYR A 252 -10.10 -1.39 -1.00
N TYR A 253 -11.33 -0.93 -1.18
CA TYR A 253 -12.51 -1.67 -0.74
C TYR A 253 -12.92 -2.77 -1.72
N ILE A 254 -13.27 -3.94 -1.19
CA ILE A 254 -13.71 -5.13 -1.93
C ILE A 254 -15.15 -5.45 -1.59
N SER A 255 -15.48 -5.46 -0.28
CA SER A 255 -16.82 -5.78 0.19
C SER A 255 -17.83 -4.65 -0.02
N ASP A 256 -19.10 -5.02 -0.09
CA ASP A 256 -20.19 -4.05 -0.14
C ASP A 256 -20.29 -3.24 1.16
N ARG A 257 -19.89 -3.80 2.31
CA ARG A 257 -19.86 -3.08 3.59
C ARG A 257 -18.96 -1.85 3.53
N LEU A 258 -17.71 -2.03 3.10
CA LEU A 258 -16.78 -0.92 2.91
C LEU A 258 -17.21 0.01 1.77
N ARG A 259 -17.74 -0.53 0.67
CA ARG A 259 -18.30 0.27 -0.42
C ARG A 259 -19.40 1.19 0.08
N ASN A 260 -20.33 0.68 0.90
CA ASN A 260 -21.43 1.45 1.46
C ASN A 260 -20.94 2.57 2.38
N TYR A 261 -19.87 2.35 3.15
CA TYR A 261 -19.23 3.41 3.94
C TYR A 261 -18.76 4.56 3.05
N PHE A 262 -17.98 4.29 2.01
CA PHE A 262 -17.44 5.32 1.09
C PHE A 262 -18.52 6.02 0.25
N HIS A 263 -19.67 5.37 0.04
CA HIS A 263 -20.81 5.94 -0.66
C HIS A 263 -21.88 6.55 0.29
N SER A 264 -21.66 6.50 1.58
CA SER A 264 -22.59 7.06 2.56
C SER A 264 -22.73 8.59 2.40
N SER A 265 -23.89 9.12 2.78
CA SER A 265 -24.15 10.57 2.78
C SER A 265 -23.16 11.31 3.68
N LYS A 266 -22.88 10.76 4.86
CA LYS A 266 -21.92 11.34 5.83
C LYS A 266 -20.52 11.46 5.23
N TYR A 267 -19.98 10.37 4.63
CA TYR A 267 -18.67 10.40 3.99
C TYR A 267 -18.60 11.46 2.87
N ARG A 268 -19.57 11.43 1.96
CA ARG A 268 -19.62 12.36 0.82
C ARG A 268 -19.78 13.82 1.24
N THR A 269 -20.56 14.10 2.26
CA THR A 269 -20.76 15.46 2.78
C THR A 269 -19.48 16.02 3.38
N LEU A 270 -18.78 15.24 4.22
CA LEU A 270 -17.51 15.64 4.80
C LEU A 270 -16.42 15.78 3.73
N PHE A 271 -16.31 14.81 2.82
CA PHE A 271 -15.41 14.91 1.68
C PHE A 271 -15.60 16.20 0.88
N ARG A 272 -16.84 16.49 0.45
CA ARG A 272 -17.15 17.70 -0.33
C ARG A 272 -16.82 18.98 0.42
N LYS A 273 -17.08 19.02 1.73
CA LYS A 273 -16.77 20.16 2.60
C LYS A 273 -15.27 20.47 2.58
N TYR A 274 -14.41 19.47 2.78
CA TYR A 274 -12.96 19.67 2.79
C TYR A 274 -12.39 19.89 1.39
N TYR A 275 -12.84 19.13 0.41
CA TYR A 275 -12.45 19.31 -1.00
C TYR A 275 -12.77 20.73 -1.51
N GLY A 276 -13.95 21.27 -1.20
CA GLY A 276 -14.37 22.60 -1.63
C GLY A 276 -13.72 23.75 -0.87
N ARG A 277 -13.36 23.54 0.40
CA ARG A 277 -12.77 24.59 1.24
C ARG A 277 -11.25 24.67 1.17
N LYS A 278 -10.59 23.62 0.75
CA LYS A 278 -9.14 23.58 0.69
C LYS A 278 -8.66 24.01 -0.70
N HIS A 279 -7.75 25.00 -0.71
CA HIS A 279 -7.10 25.51 -1.91
C HIS A 279 -5.62 25.71 -1.64
N PHE A 280 -4.80 25.33 -2.61
CA PHE A 280 -3.35 25.31 -2.49
C PHE A 280 -2.70 26.21 -3.53
N LYS A 281 -1.56 26.79 -3.18
CA LYS A 281 -0.61 27.43 -4.07
C LYS A 281 0.74 26.77 -3.90
N PHE A 282 1.54 26.74 -4.95
CA PHE A 282 2.86 26.15 -4.93
C PHE A 282 3.91 27.24 -5.16
N ASN A 283 4.77 27.44 -4.18
CA ASN A 283 5.94 28.31 -4.29
C ASN A 283 7.07 27.49 -4.93
N TYR A 284 7.02 27.33 -6.26
CA TYR A 284 7.86 26.40 -7.00
C TYR A 284 9.35 26.76 -6.91
N GLU A 285 9.71 28.04 -7.10
CA GLU A 285 11.09 28.52 -7.00
C GLU A 285 11.67 28.28 -5.59
N GLU A 286 10.90 28.57 -4.54
CA GLU A 286 11.28 28.29 -3.16
C GLU A 286 11.52 26.78 -2.92
N MET A 287 10.73 25.93 -3.56
CA MET A 287 10.91 24.49 -3.50
C MET A 287 12.23 24.07 -4.15
N LEU A 288 12.59 24.62 -5.31
CA LEU A 288 13.85 24.31 -5.99
C LEU A 288 15.07 24.69 -5.14
N GLU A 289 15.10 25.89 -4.59
CA GLU A 289 16.18 26.35 -3.70
C GLU A 289 16.35 25.45 -2.47
N LYS A 290 15.23 25.09 -1.82
CA LYS A 290 15.25 24.22 -0.64
C LYS A 290 15.66 22.78 -0.98
N LYS A 291 15.22 22.28 -2.14
CA LYS A 291 15.62 20.98 -2.65
C LYS A 291 17.13 20.88 -2.84
N GLU A 292 17.75 21.86 -3.47
CA GLU A 292 19.21 21.92 -3.67
C GLU A 292 19.94 21.85 -2.33
N LYS A 293 19.56 22.69 -1.37
CA LYS A 293 20.14 22.69 -0.01
C LYS A 293 20.00 21.35 0.73
N ILE A 294 18.87 20.66 0.55
CA ILE A 294 18.66 19.34 1.16
C ILE A 294 19.60 18.32 0.51
N LEU A 295 19.76 18.37 -0.82
CA LEU A 295 20.59 17.42 -1.56
C LEU A 295 22.10 17.63 -1.37
N GLU A 296 22.53 18.79 -0.84
CA GLU A 296 23.92 18.99 -0.39
C GLU A 296 24.29 18.11 0.82
N THR A 297 23.31 17.72 1.64
CA THR A 297 23.54 17.02 2.91
C THR A 297 22.92 15.63 3.00
N LYS A 298 21.97 15.31 2.12
CA LYS A 298 21.23 14.04 2.10
C LYS A 298 21.14 13.46 0.71
N SER A 299 21.26 12.15 0.61
CA SER A 299 20.95 11.45 -0.63
C SER A 299 19.42 11.30 -0.81
N MET A 300 18.99 11.10 -2.07
CA MET A 300 17.58 10.89 -2.39
C MET A 300 16.94 9.70 -1.66
N VAL A 301 17.75 8.70 -1.33
CA VAL A 301 17.28 7.46 -0.66
C VAL A 301 17.04 7.66 0.84
N GLU A 302 17.65 8.69 1.44
CA GLU A 302 17.53 9.01 2.88
C GLU A 302 16.33 9.91 3.21
N LEU A 303 15.60 10.33 2.19
CA LEU A 303 14.45 11.21 2.29
C LEU A 303 13.14 10.42 2.40
#